data_2a6617d0341546a5459db5c409c85ab0
#
_entry.id   2a6617d0341546a5459db5c409c85ab0
#
_cell.length_a   1.000
_cell.length_b   1.000
_cell.length_c   1.000
_cell.angle_alpha   90.00
_cell.angle_beta   90.00
_cell.angle_gamma   90.00
#
_symmetry.space_group_name_H-M   'P 1'
#
loop_
_entity.id
_entity.type
_entity.pdbx_description
1 polymer ?
#
loop_
_entity_poly.entity_id
_entity_poly.type
_entity_poly.pdbx_seq_one_letter_code
_entity_poly.pdbx_strand_id
1 'polypeptide(L)'
;MIKNKIISISGEPVTGKSSNIKMIKQKLIESGYKEENIHVISAGHKFRDYFNEVLNFIGNCEDDKKLKELYNKGVMKEIIENSHYRSNLTNAMAKLKFMKNAENITIEQANNMPELKEIRALIDTIIDEGIKKKGQEINKEEREDEFWIVDSRLAFKNIPDSFSVRLTCRSDIAGKRLFSDKSRGAEDNNYKNEEDAINQREKRKNGEIERYKRRYNVDLTDEDNYDLIIDTSFSNIDDISDIIIRCLERYQEGKFIPKKWASPKEMLPLQGERTTCEPSGKGLSIDDVIISIRENGYDQDYPIEIVEVDGKKYIINGHHRNFASAHVGKTLIPYEVLAKDDENLPKCYWGGCPAREVTECLTNGKLWGHEGFFDKKGKKFSYEEIYANIYAELDEREKRKQAEHPELY
;
A
#
# COMPACT_ATOMS: atom_id res chain seq x y z
N MET A 1 24.68 -5.45 3.03
CA MET A 1 24.22 -4.35 3.91
C MET A 1 23.83 -3.21 3.01
N ILE A 2 22.58 -2.77 3.04
CA ILE A 2 22.10 -1.64 2.21
C ILE A 2 22.71 -0.37 2.79
N LYS A 3 23.50 0.32 1.98
CA LYS A 3 24.24 1.50 2.43
C LYS A 3 23.40 2.77 2.37
N ASN A 4 22.44 2.84 1.44
CA ASN A 4 21.63 4.03 1.20
C ASN A 4 20.20 3.87 1.71
N LYS A 5 19.61 4.93 2.21
CA LYS A 5 18.23 4.95 2.72
C LYS A 5 17.25 5.14 1.57
N ILE A 6 16.88 4.05 0.92
CA ILE A 6 15.97 4.04 -0.23
C ILE A 6 14.72 3.23 0.15
N ILE A 7 13.56 3.89 0.14
CA ILE A 7 12.26 3.22 0.23
C ILE A 7 11.63 3.18 -1.16
N SER A 8 11.26 2.00 -1.62
CA SER A 8 10.40 1.84 -2.79
C SER A 8 8.97 1.55 -2.34
N ILE A 9 8.03 2.44 -2.68
CA ILE A 9 6.63 2.31 -2.29
C ILE A 9 5.80 1.92 -3.51
N SER A 10 5.24 0.72 -3.46
CA SER A 10 4.25 0.20 -4.38
C SER A 10 2.89 0.11 -3.69
N GLY A 11 1.83 -0.01 -4.44
CA GLY A 11 0.50 -0.24 -3.85
C GLY A 11 -0.60 -0.01 -4.86
N GLU A 12 -1.73 -0.60 -4.61
CA GLU A 12 -2.93 -0.51 -5.43
C GLU A 12 -3.48 0.92 -5.51
N PRO A 13 -4.41 1.21 -6.43
CA PRO A 13 -5.10 2.49 -6.42
C PRO A 13 -5.81 2.73 -5.08
N VAL A 14 -5.76 3.98 -4.59
CA VAL A 14 -6.47 4.44 -3.37
C VAL A 14 -5.97 3.81 -2.05
N THR A 15 -4.72 3.36 -2.01
CA THR A 15 -4.09 2.87 -0.77
C THR A 15 -3.41 3.97 0.06
N GLY A 16 -3.56 5.24 -0.33
CA GLY A 16 -2.97 6.36 0.41
C GLY A 16 -1.47 6.57 0.19
N LYS A 17 -0.87 6.04 -0.90
CA LYS A 17 0.58 6.19 -1.18
C LYS A 17 1.07 7.64 -1.08
N SER A 18 0.42 8.54 -1.80
CA SER A 18 0.87 9.94 -1.85
C SER A 18 0.80 10.63 -0.49
N SER A 19 -0.23 10.33 0.31
CA SER A 19 -0.38 10.87 1.67
C SER A 19 0.70 10.31 2.60
N ASN A 20 0.96 8.99 2.52
CA ASN A 20 2.04 8.38 3.31
C ASN A 20 3.43 8.92 2.93
N ILE A 21 3.70 9.16 1.66
CA ILE A 21 4.96 9.77 1.20
C ILE A 21 5.14 11.17 1.79
N LYS A 22 4.09 11.99 1.80
CA LYS A 22 4.13 13.32 2.43
C LYS A 22 4.40 13.22 3.93
N MET A 23 3.71 12.31 4.62
CA MET A 23 3.89 12.10 6.06
C MET A 23 5.30 11.57 6.39
N ILE A 24 5.82 10.61 5.63
CA ILE A 24 7.20 10.11 5.79
C ILE A 24 8.19 11.28 5.63
N LYS A 25 8.04 12.09 4.58
CA LYS A 25 8.89 13.28 4.36
C LYS A 25 8.85 14.21 5.56
N GLN A 26 7.66 14.52 6.08
CA GLN A 26 7.50 15.38 7.26
C GLN A 26 8.19 14.80 8.49
N LYS A 27 7.97 13.51 8.80
CA LYS A 27 8.59 12.85 9.96
C LYS A 27 10.12 12.80 9.86
N LEU A 28 10.66 12.63 8.66
CA LEU A 28 12.11 12.70 8.45
C LEU A 28 12.67 14.10 8.72
N ILE A 29 11.95 15.15 8.31
CA ILE A 29 12.34 16.54 8.63
C ILE A 29 12.30 16.78 10.17
N GLU A 30 11.23 16.33 10.83
CA GLU A 30 11.08 16.40 12.28
C GLU A 30 12.18 15.61 13.01
N SER A 31 12.68 14.53 12.43
CA SER A 31 13.80 13.72 12.94
C SER A 31 15.18 14.32 12.63
N GLY A 32 15.24 15.51 11.99
CA GLY A 32 16.48 16.26 11.77
C GLY A 32 17.11 16.11 10.39
N TYR A 33 16.48 15.40 9.45
CA TYR A 33 16.93 15.42 8.05
C TYR A 33 16.66 16.79 7.44
N LYS A 34 17.59 17.30 6.64
CA LYS A 34 17.37 18.50 5.85
C LYS A 34 16.42 18.18 4.69
N GLU A 35 15.48 19.09 4.40
CA GLU A 35 14.49 18.88 3.35
C GLU A 35 15.14 18.66 1.98
N GLU A 36 16.25 19.34 1.68
CA GLU A 36 17.02 19.19 0.44
C GLU A 36 17.64 17.79 0.25
N ASN A 37 17.81 17.04 1.34
CA ASN A 37 18.36 15.69 1.35
C ASN A 37 17.27 14.59 1.29
N ILE A 38 16.00 14.98 1.24
CA ILE A 38 14.87 14.05 1.11
C ILE A 38 14.32 14.12 -0.30
N HIS A 39 14.63 13.10 -1.09
CA HIS A 39 14.30 13.06 -2.51
C HIS A 39 13.08 12.17 -2.76
N VAL A 40 12.10 12.68 -3.50
CA VAL A 40 10.91 11.93 -3.89
C VAL A 40 10.85 11.77 -5.39
N ILE A 41 10.75 10.53 -5.86
CA ILE A 41 10.56 10.18 -7.27
C ILE A 41 9.20 9.52 -7.42
N SER A 42 8.26 10.16 -8.11
CA SER A 42 6.94 9.58 -8.37
C SER A 42 6.77 9.28 -9.85
N ALA A 43 6.68 7.98 -10.19
CA ALA A 43 6.40 7.52 -11.54
C ALA A 43 5.05 8.03 -12.05
N GLY A 44 4.04 8.08 -11.18
CA GLY A 44 2.70 8.56 -11.55
C GLY A 44 2.65 10.04 -11.89
N HIS A 45 3.40 10.90 -11.18
CA HIS A 45 3.53 12.32 -11.53
C HIS A 45 4.29 12.50 -12.85
N LYS A 46 5.45 11.86 -12.98
CA LYS A 46 6.23 11.90 -14.21
C LYS A 46 5.43 11.43 -15.43
N PHE A 47 4.62 10.39 -15.25
CA PHE A 47 3.77 9.89 -16.33
C PHE A 47 2.79 10.96 -16.82
N ARG A 48 2.09 11.66 -15.92
CA ARG A 48 1.17 12.74 -16.28
C ARG A 48 1.86 13.88 -16.99
N ASP A 49 2.99 14.32 -16.46
CA ASP A 49 3.78 15.42 -17.04
C ASP A 49 4.25 15.05 -18.45
N TYR A 50 4.89 13.91 -18.60
CA TYR A 50 5.40 13.42 -19.88
C TYR A 50 4.30 13.16 -20.90
N PHE A 51 3.17 12.62 -20.45
CA PHE A 51 2.03 12.39 -21.32
C PHE A 51 1.43 13.70 -21.84
N ASN A 52 1.29 14.69 -20.97
CA ASN A 52 0.83 16.03 -21.35
C ASN A 52 1.83 16.72 -22.31
N GLU A 53 3.13 16.58 -22.09
CA GLU A 53 4.15 17.10 -23.03
C GLU A 53 4.00 16.47 -24.42
N VAL A 54 3.79 15.15 -24.48
CA VAL A 54 3.61 14.44 -25.77
C VAL A 54 2.30 14.83 -26.43
N LEU A 55 1.20 14.96 -25.70
CA LEU A 55 -0.08 15.41 -26.26
C LEU A 55 0.01 16.84 -26.77
N ASN A 56 0.67 17.72 -26.04
CA ASN A 56 0.90 19.11 -26.47
C ASN A 56 1.78 19.16 -27.74
N PHE A 57 2.79 18.32 -27.83
CA PHE A 57 3.61 18.18 -29.04
C PHE A 57 2.77 17.71 -30.24
N ILE A 58 1.91 16.71 -30.06
CA ILE A 58 1.04 16.19 -31.12
C ILE A 58 0.03 17.24 -31.56
N GLY A 59 -0.61 17.95 -30.62
CA GLY A 59 -1.61 18.99 -30.91
C GLY A 59 -1.07 20.20 -31.63
N ASN A 60 0.23 20.47 -31.55
CA ASN A 60 0.92 21.58 -32.23
C ASN A 60 1.76 21.14 -33.42
N CYS A 61 1.56 19.95 -33.97
CA CYS A 61 2.40 19.40 -35.03
C CYS A 61 2.38 20.17 -36.38
N GLU A 62 1.47 21.12 -36.55
CA GLU A 62 1.36 21.99 -37.72
C GLU A 62 2.06 23.36 -37.50
N ASP A 63 2.53 23.68 -36.28
CA ASP A 63 3.22 24.93 -35.94
C ASP A 63 4.75 24.70 -35.81
N ASP A 64 5.48 24.94 -36.86
CA ASP A 64 6.94 24.74 -36.90
C ASP A 64 7.72 25.51 -35.82
N LYS A 65 7.21 26.65 -35.36
CA LYS A 65 7.87 27.46 -34.33
C LYS A 65 7.67 26.81 -32.93
N LYS A 66 6.46 26.42 -32.61
CA LYS A 66 6.12 25.69 -31.37
C LYS A 66 6.80 24.33 -31.34
N LEU A 67 6.82 23.60 -32.43
CA LEU A 67 7.52 22.33 -32.52
C LEU A 67 9.00 22.45 -32.15
N LYS A 68 9.70 23.48 -32.69
CA LYS A 68 11.13 23.70 -32.36
C LYS A 68 11.34 24.00 -30.86
N GLU A 69 10.41 24.68 -30.21
CA GLU A 69 10.47 24.93 -28.76
C GLU A 69 10.23 23.67 -27.94
N LEU A 70 9.26 22.86 -28.34
CA LEU A 70 8.91 21.61 -27.64
C LEU A 70 9.93 20.50 -27.88
N TYR A 71 10.58 20.50 -29.03
CA TYR A 71 11.54 19.50 -29.48
C TYR A 71 12.78 19.36 -28.59
N ASN A 72 13.18 20.44 -27.93
CA ASN A 72 14.42 20.51 -27.15
C ASN A 72 14.17 20.49 -25.62
N LYS A 73 12.94 20.21 -25.19
CA LYS A 73 12.57 20.27 -23.76
C LYS A 73 12.00 18.93 -23.27
N GLY A 74 12.18 18.70 -21.97
CA GLY A 74 11.53 17.62 -21.25
C GLY A 74 11.69 16.22 -21.88
N VAL A 75 10.64 15.43 -21.80
CA VAL A 75 10.62 14.07 -22.35
C VAL A 75 10.71 14.03 -23.88
N MET A 76 10.29 15.09 -24.56
CA MET A 76 10.34 15.13 -26.02
C MET A 76 11.77 15.10 -26.53
N LYS A 77 12.72 15.77 -25.87
CA LYS A 77 14.15 15.69 -26.20
C LYS A 77 14.65 14.24 -26.12
N GLU A 78 14.33 13.53 -25.03
CA GLU A 78 14.73 12.13 -24.83
C GLU A 78 14.13 11.20 -25.89
N ILE A 79 12.84 11.36 -26.21
CA ILE A 79 12.17 10.57 -27.26
C ILE A 79 12.81 10.78 -28.62
N ILE A 80 13.19 12.01 -28.95
CA ILE A 80 13.67 12.37 -30.28
C ILE A 80 15.15 11.99 -30.48
N GLU A 81 15.96 12.12 -29.46
CA GLU A 81 17.36 11.71 -29.46
C GLU A 81 17.51 10.19 -29.55
N ASN A 82 16.56 9.42 -29.05
CA ASN A 82 16.57 7.97 -29.13
C ASN A 82 15.85 7.47 -30.39
N SER A 83 16.60 6.83 -31.31
CA SER A 83 16.06 6.37 -32.59
C SER A 83 14.88 5.39 -32.46
N HIS A 84 14.88 4.51 -31.45
CA HIS A 84 13.80 3.57 -31.19
C HIS A 84 12.54 4.30 -30.68
N TYR A 85 12.70 5.21 -29.74
CA TYR A 85 11.59 6.00 -29.20
C TYR A 85 10.98 6.92 -30.26
N ARG A 86 11.83 7.54 -31.08
CA ARG A 86 11.40 8.38 -32.21
C ARG A 86 10.56 7.60 -33.22
N SER A 87 10.92 6.36 -33.54
CA SER A 87 10.14 5.51 -34.45
C SER A 87 8.75 5.24 -33.90
N ASN A 88 8.65 4.92 -32.60
CA ASN A 88 7.37 4.71 -31.91
C ASN A 88 6.49 5.96 -31.90
N LEU A 89 7.08 7.13 -31.63
CA LEU A 89 6.37 8.41 -31.68
C LEU A 89 5.87 8.70 -33.12
N THR A 90 6.70 8.50 -34.14
CA THR A 90 6.33 8.72 -35.52
C THR A 90 5.15 7.83 -35.95
N ASN A 91 5.17 6.57 -35.54
CA ASN A 91 4.06 5.64 -35.80
C ASN A 91 2.77 6.07 -35.11
N ALA A 92 2.85 6.52 -33.86
CA ALA A 92 1.71 7.01 -33.11
C ALA A 92 1.17 8.33 -33.71
N MET A 93 2.04 9.26 -34.08
CA MET A 93 1.66 10.50 -34.76
C MET A 93 0.96 10.26 -36.11
N ALA A 94 1.44 9.28 -36.90
CA ALA A 94 0.79 8.90 -38.15
C ALA A 94 -0.67 8.42 -37.93
N LYS A 95 -0.91 7.68 -36.85
CA LYS A 95 -2.27 7.23 -36.45
C LYS A 95 -3.14 8.38 -35.93
N LEU A 96 -2.54 9.36 -35.26
CA LEU A 96 -3.21 10.50 -34.62
C LEU A 96 -3.35 11.73 -35.51
N LYS A 97 -2.81 11.71 -36.73
CA LYS A 97 -2.75 12.84 -37.67
C LYS A 97 -4.13 13.49 -37.97
N PHE A 98 -5.22 12.79 -37.65
CA PHE A 98 -6.57 13.30 -37.83
C PHE A 98 -7.22 13.85 -36.55
N MET A 99 -6.50 13.84 -35.43
CA MET A 99 -7.02 14.35 -34.14
C MET A 99 -6.76 15.85 -34.01
N LYS A 100 -7.74 16.64 -34.39
CA LYS A 100 -7.76 18.06 -34.05
C LYS A 100 -7.98 18.20 -32.54
N ASN A 101 -7.17 19.05 -31.88
CA ASN A 101 -7.21 19.36 -30.45
C ASN A 101 -6.70 18.22 -29.52
N ALA A 102 -5.65 17.52 -29.90
CA ALA A 102 -5.00 16.52 -29.03
C ALA A 102 -4.56 17.11 -27.68
N GLU A 103 -4.23 18.40 -27.62
CA GLU A 103 -3.90 19.14 -26.41
C GLU A 103 -5.02 19.23 -25.37
N ASN A 104 -6.28 19.05 -25.81
CA ASN A 104 -7.48 19.09 -24.94
C ASN A 104 -7.95 17.70 -24.51
N ILE A 105 -7.21 16.64 -24.87
CA ILE A 105 -7.55 15.27 -24.48
C ILE A 105 -7.18 15.08 -23.01
N THR A 106 -8.15 14.71 -22.20
CA THR A 106 -7.88 14.31 -20.82
C THR A 106 -7.18 12.97 -20.76
N ILE A 107 -6.46 12.70 -19.65
CA ILE A 107 -5.82 11.40 -19.42
C ILE A 107 -6.85 10.26 -19.46
N GLU A 108 -8.07 10.50 -18.99
CA GLU A 108 -9.17 9.53 -19.03
C GLU A 108 -9.60 9.21 -20.47
N GLN A 109 -9.82 10.25 -21.28
CA GLN A 109 -10.12 10.07 -22.70
C GLN A 109 -8.99 9.33 -23.41
N ALA A 110 -7.75 9.71 -23.15
CA ALA A 110 -6.55 9.07 -23.68
C ALA A 110 -6.42 7.59 -23.25
N ASN A 111 -6.85 7.25 -22.03
CA ASN A 111 -6.85 5.87 -21.55
C ASN A 111 -7.72 4.93 -22.41
N ASN A 112 -8.77 5.45 -23.00
CA ASN A 112 -9.72 4.71 -23.81
C ASN A 112 -9.38 4.73 -25.32
N MET A 113 -8.28 5.40 -25.71
CA MET A 113 -7.87 5.54 -27.10
C MET A 113 -6.79 4.51 -27.45
N PRO A 114 -7.10 3.52 -28.33
CA PRO A 114 -6.13 2.52 -28.76
C PRO A 114 -4.86 3.15 -29.39
N GLU A 115 -5.01 4.28 -30.07
CA GLU A 115 -3.96 5.00 -30.78
C GLU A 115 -2.87 5.52 -29.82
N LEU A 116 -3.26 5.89 -28.59
CA LEU A 116 -2.34 6.38 -27.57
C LEU A 116 -1.67 5.29 -26.74
N LYS A 117 -2.07 4.03 -26.94
CA LYS A 117 -1.53 2.89 -26.18
C LYS A 117 0.00 2.74 -26.35
N GLU A 118 0.52 2.94 -27.56
CA GLU A 118 1.93 2.84 -27.86
C GLU A 118 2.72 3.99 -27.21
N ILE A 119 2.17 5.21 -27.21
CA ILE A 119 2.77 6.38 -26.54
C ILE A 119 2.82 6.15 -25.03
N ARG A 120 1.75 5.67 -24.43
CA ARG A 120 1.71 5.37 -23.00
C ARG A 120 2.74 4.31 -22.63
N ALA A 121 2.85 3.26 -23.45
CA ALA A 121 3.85 2.24 -23.25
C ALA A 121 5.28 2.77 -23.37
N LEU A 122 5.51 3.69 -24.29
CA LEU A 122 6.80 4.37 -24.44
C LEU A 122 7.15 5.21 -23.20
N ILE A 123 6.22 6.04 -22.72
CA ILE A 123 6.41 6.87 -21.54
C ILE A 123 6.71 6.02 -20.31
N ASP A 124 5.94 4.93 -20.09
CA ASP A 124 6.20 3.98 -19.01
C ASP A 124 7.64 3.43 -19.08
N THR A 125 8.12 3.07 -20.30
CA THR A 125 9.50 2.57 -20.48
C THR A 125 10.54 3.61 -20.11
N ILE A 126 10.38 4.84 -20.57
CA ILE A 126 11.31 5.95 -20.26
C ILE A 126 11.39 6.19 -18.75
N ILE A 127 10.25 6.19 -18.09
CA ILE A 127 10.19 6.39 -16.63
C ILE A 127 10.88 5.23 -15.89
N ASP A 128 10.60 3.98 -16.26
CA ASP A 128 11.19 2.82 -15.63
C ASP A 128 12.71 2.75 -15.82
N GLU A 129 13.20 3.04 -17.03
CA GLU A 129 14.63 3.13 -17.31
C GLU A 129 15.29 4.28 -16.54
N GLY A 130 14.62 5.44 -16.46
CA GLY A 130 15.08 6.58 -15.68
C GLY A 130 15.18 6.26 -14.18
N ILE A 131 14.20 5.56 -13.60
CA ILE A 131 14.22 5.10 -12.20
C ILE A 131 15.38 4.11 -11.99
N LYS A 132 15.55 3.13 -12.89
CA LYS A 132 16.63 2.16 -12.82
C LYS A 132 18.01 2.82 -12.86
N LYS A 133 18.21 3.74 -13.80
CA LYS A 133 19.45 4.51 -13.92
C LYS A 133 19.72 5.33 -12.65
N LYS A 134 18.67 5.99 -12.12
CA LYS A 134 18.80 6.77 -10.89
C LYS A 134 19.15 5.89 -9.69
N GLY A 135 18.55 4.72 -9.54
CA GLY A 135 18.92 3.75 -8.50
C GLY A 135 20.39 3.32 -8.59
N GLN A 136 20.88 3.08 -9.81
CA GLN A 136 22.30 2.76 -10.03
C GLN A 136 23.23 3.93 -9.68
N GLU A 137 22.81 5.17 -9.91
CA GLU A 137 23.58 6.37 -9.53
C GLU A 137 23.64 6.54 -8.01
N ILE A 138 22.51 6.34 -7.31
CA ILE A 138 22.44 6.43 -5.85
C ILE A 138 23.35 5.36 -5.21
N ASN A 139 23.36 4.16 -5.75
CA ASN A 139 24.12 3.03 -5.17
C ASN A 139 25.63 3.04 -5.51
N LYS A 140 26.11 3.98 -6.35
CA LYS A 140 27.55 4.11 -6.62
C LYS A 140 28.34 4.71 -5.47
N GLU A 141 27.70 5.56 -4.67
CA GLU A 141 28.30 6.29 -3.57
C GLU A 141 27.49 6.08 -2.30
N GLU A 142 28.14 6.03 -1.16
CA GLU A 142 27.49 5.99 0.14
C GLU A 142 27.00 7.40 0.50
N ARG A 143 25.68 7.54 0.75
CA ARG A 143 25.01 8.83 0.98
C ARG A 143 24.22 8.77 2.28
N GLU A 144 24.91 8.75 3.40
CA GLU A 144 24.33 8.55 4.73
C GLU A 144 23.28 9.61 5.10
N ASP A 145 23.47 10.84 4.61
CA ASP A 145 22.59 11.99 4.91
C ASP A 145 21.42 12.13 3.94
N GLU A 146 21.37 11.34 2.87
CA GLU A 146 20.30 11.39 1.88
C GLU A 146 19.26 10.32 2.12
N PHE A 147 18.01 10.68 1.84
CA PHE A 147 16.86 9.77 1.93
C PHE A 147 16.08 9.78 0.59
N TRP A 148 15.81 8.60 0.05
CA TRP A 148 15.14 8.45 -1.23
C TRP A 148 13.82 7.72 -1.08
N ILE A 149 12.73 8.30 -1.60
CA ILE A 149 11.39 7.68 -1.63
C ILE A 149 10.99 7.54 -3.09
N VAL A 150 10.78 6.32 -3.55
CA VAL A 150 10.45 6.01 -4.95
C VAL A 150 9.04 5.41 -5.03
N ASP A 151 8.08 6.21 -5.50
CA ASP A 151 6.68 5.78 -5.78
C ASP A 151 6.60 5.21 -7.20
N SER A 152 6.75 3.91 -7.32
CA SER A 152 6.58 3.20 -8.60
C SER A 152 6.13 1.76 -8.36
N ARG A 153 5.34 1.21 -9.30
CA ARG A 153 4.91 -0.19 -9.28
C ARG A 153 6.06 -1.18 -9.40
N LEU A 154 7.13 -0.79 -10.10
CA LEU A 154 8.30 -1.61 -10.34
C LEU A 154 9.55 -1.14 -9.58
N ALA A 155 9.40 -0.26 -8.59
CA ALA A 155 10.54 0.28 -7.87
C ALA A 155 11.40 -0.83 -7.25
N PHE A 156 10.80 -1.85 -6.65
CA PHE A 156 11.49 -3.01 -6.08
C PHE A 156 12.36 -3.76 -7.12
N LYS A 157 11.92 -3.82 -8.38
CA LYS A 157 12.66 -4.46 -9.47
C LYS A 157 13.73 -3.55 -10.05
N ASN A 158 13.42 -2.26 -10.17
CA ASN A 158 14.29 -1.26 -10.78
C ASN A 158 15.42 -0.83 -9.84
N ILE A 159 15.18 -0.90 -8.52
CA ILE A 159 16.14 -0.59 -7.46
C ILE A 159 16.15 -1.76 -6.44
N PRO A 160 16.81 -2.89 -6.76
CA PRO A 160 16.76 -4.10 -5.91
C PRO A 160 17.27 -3.91 -4.49
N ASP A 161 18.16 -2.92 -4.28
CA ASP A 161 18.72 -2.60 -2.96
C ASP A 161 17.85 -1.64 -2.13
N SER A 162 16.63 -1.32 -2.60
CA SER A 162 15.69 -0.52 -1.83
C SER A 162 14.88 -1.38 -0.85
N PHE A 163 14.51 -0.78 0.28
CA PHE A 163 13.50 -1.35 1.17
C PHE A 163 12.13 -1.28 0.50
N SER A 164 11.60 -2.44 0.13
CA SER A 164 10.39 -2.52 -0.72
C SER A 164 9.12 -2.64 0.11
N VAL A 165 8.25 -1.65 -0.04
CA VAL A 165 6.97 -1.53 0.68
C VAL A 165 5.80 -1.67 -0.28
N ARG A 166 4.84 -2.53 0.06
CA ARG A 166 3.56 -2.64 -0.63
C ARG A 166 2.42 -2.18 0.28
N LEU A 167 1.63 -1.22 -0.20
CA LEU A 167 0.40 -0.80 0.45
C LEU A 167 -0.80 -1.50 -0.22
N THR A 168 -1.62 -2.16 0.57
CA THR A 168 -2.86 -2.80 0.16
C THR A 168 -4.07 -2.11 0.81
N CYS A 169 -5.26 -2.37 0.28
CA CYS A 169 -6.50 -1.90 0.87
C CYS A 169 -7.66 -2.79 0.41
N ARG A 170 -8.55 -3.15 1.31
CA ARG A 170 -9.76 -3.88 0.99
C ARG A 170 -10.59 -3.12 -0.05
N SER A 171 -11.21 -3.86 -0.95
CA SER A 171 -11.95 -3.29 -2.08
C SER A 171 -13.12 -2.41 -1.66
N ASP A 172 -13.86 -2.82 -0.62
CA ASP A 172 -14.98 -2.05 -0.07
C ASP A 172 -14.53 -0.72 0.54
N ILE A 173 -13.43 -0.72 1.30
CA ILE A 173 -12.86 0.49 1.90
C ILE A 173 -12.25 1.41 0.85
N ALA A 174 -11.50 0.85 -0.09
CA ALA A 174 -10.91 1.63 -1.17
C ALA A 174 -11.97 2.25 -2.09
N GLY A 175 -13.08 1.54 -2.36
CA GLY A 175 -14.21 2.06 -3.11
C GLY A 175 -14.90 3.22 -2.38
N LYS A 176 -15.11 3.11 -1.06
CA LYS A 176 -15.65 4.20 -0.24
C LYS A 176 -14.74 5.43 -0.25
N ARG A 177 -13.43 5.24 -0.07
CA ARG A 177 -12.45 6.33 -0.18
C ARG A 177 -12.49 6.98 -1.56
N LEU A 178 -12.59 6.19 -2.63
CA LEU A 178 -12.64 6.68 -3.99
C LEU A 178 -13.92 7.48 -4.26
N PHE A 179 -15.07 7.00 -3.77
CA PHE A 179 -16.36 7.68 -3.94
C PHE A 179 -16.47 8.98 -3.13
N SER A 180 -15.85 9.04 -1.94
CA SER A 180 -15.88 10.22 -1.07
C SER A 180 -14.82 11.28 -1.40
N ASP A 181 -13.77 10.93 -2.13
CA ASP A 181 -12.66 11.84 -2.44
C ASP A 181 -13.01 12.82 -3.57
N LYS A 182 -13.49 14.00 -3.19
CA LYS A 182 -13.84 15.08 -4.12
C LYS A 182 -12.64 15.84 -4.69
N SER A 183 -11.44 15.61 -4.16
CA SER A 183 -10.22 16.35 -4.53
C SER A 183 -9.56 15.86 -5.81
N ARG A 184 -9.94 14.69 -6.32
CA ARG A 184 -9.31 14.04 -7.48
C ARG A 184 -9.67 14.62 -8.84
N GLY A 185 -10.43 15.71 -8.90
CA GLY A 185 -10.76 16.38 -10.15
C GLY A 185 -11.59 15.53 -11.13
N ALA A 186 -11.71 15.98 -12.37
CA ALA A 186 -12.55 15.35 -13.42
C ALA A 186 -12.06 13.95 -13.88
N GLU A 187 -10.89 13.51 -13.45
CA GLU A 187 -10.31 12.24 -13.90
C GLU A 187 -10.99 11.00 -13.31
N ASP A 188 -11.62 11.12 -12.11
CA ASP A 188 -12.12 9.95 -11.36
C ASP A 188 -13.52 10.15 -10.72
N ASN A 189 -14.31 11.18 -11.08
CA ASN A 189 -15.49 11.58 -10.32
C ASN A 189 -16.87 11.20 -10.92
N ASN A 190 -16.93 10.27 -11.86
CA ASN A 190 -18.18 9.84 -12.51
C ASN A 190 -18.74 8.53 -11.96
N TYR A 191 -18.52 8.24 -10.66
CA TYR A 191 -19.10 7.06 -10.05
C TYR A 191 -20.57 7.30 -9.72
N LYS A 192 -21.43 6.35 -10.12
CA LYS A 192 -22.87 6.42 -9.86
C LYS A 192 -23.20 6.21 -8.38
N ASN A 193 -22.43 5.36 -7.72
CA ASN A 193 -22.55 4.98 -6.31
C ASN A 193 -21.25 4.29 -5.84
N GLU A 194 -21.18 3.91 -4.56
CA GLU A 194 -20.03 3.22 -3.99
C GLU A 194 -19.73 1.88 -4.69
N GLU A 195 -20.73 1.12 -5.08
CA GLU A 195 -20.57 -0.16 -5.75
C GLU A 195 -19.91 0.00 -7.13
N ASP A 196 -20.31 1.03 -7.87
CA ASP A 196 -19.69 1.37 -9.15
C ASP A 196 -18.22 1.77 -8.95
N ALA A 197 -17.90 2.56 -7.91
CA ALA A 197 -16.52 2.90 -7.56
C ALA A 197 -15.69 1.66 -7.21
N ILE A 198 -16.23 0.71 -6.45
CA ILE A 198 -15.58 -0.56 -6.15
C ILE A 198 -15.28 -1.34 -7.43
N ASN A 199 -16.27 -1.50 -8.29
CA ASN A 199 -16.15 -2.27 -9.52
C ASN A 199 -15.12 -1.65 -10.49
N GLN A 200 -15.14 -0.33 -10.66
CA GLN A 200 -14.18 0.36 -11.52
C GLN A 200 -12.75 0.27 -10.96
N ARG A 201 -12.59 0.40 -9.64
CA ARG A 201 -11.30 0.22 -8.97
C ARG A 201 -10.75 -1.20 -9.16
N GLU A 202 -11.57 -2.24 -8.98
CA GLU A 202 -11.16 -3.64 -9.18
C GLU A 202 -10.78 -3.91 -10.64
N LYS A 203 -11.56 -3.40 -11.58
CA LYS A 203 -11.24 -3.49 -13.02
C LYS A 203 -9.87 -2.86 -13.31
N ARG A 204 -9.59 -1.67 -12.74
CA ARG A 204 -8.30 -0.99 -12.90
C ARG A 204 -7.16 -1.79 -12.27
N LYS A 205 -7.34 -2.31 -11.05
CA LYS A 205 -6.36 -3.15 -10.35
C LYS A 205 -6.00 -4.38 -11.17
N ASN A 206 -7.00 -5.14 -11.61
CA ASN A 206 -6.79 -6.35 -12.38
C ASN A 206 -6.13 -6.05 -13.73
N GLY A 207 -6.55 -4.98 -14.41
CA GLY A 207 -5.90 -4.53 -15.63
C GLY A 207 -4.44 -4.11 -15.45
N GLU A 208 -4.09 -3.50 -14.29
CA GLU A 208 -2.70 -3.21 -13.95
C GLU A 208 -1.90 -4.51 -13.75
N ILE A 209 -2.39 -5.47 -12.95
CA ILE A 209 -1.73 -6.76 -12.69
C ILE A 209 -1.45 -7.50 -14.00
N GLU A 210 -2.46 -7.65 -14.87
CA GLU A 210 -2.30 -8.30 -16.16
C GLU A 210 -1.30 -7.59 -17.08
N ARG A 211 -1.35 -6.25 -17.10
CA ARG A 211 -0.42 -5.43 -17.88
C ARG A 211 1.02 -5.64 -17.46
N TYR A 212 1.31 -5.62 -16.15
CA TYR A 212 2.66 -5.80 -15.63
C TYR A 212 3.16 -7.23 -15.80
N LYS A 213 2.31 -8.22 -15.61
CA LYS A 213 2.63 -9.63 -15.91
C LYS A 213 3.02 -9.84 -17.36
N ARG A 214 2.20 -9.32 -18.29
CA ARG A 214 2.46 -9.46 -19.73
C ARG A 214 3.69 -8.70 -20.21
N ARG A 215 3.90 -7.46 -19.70
CA ARG A 215 4.94 -6.57 -20.23
C ARG A 215 6.30 -6.80 -19.60
N TYR A 216 6.33 -7.05 -18.30
CA TYR A 216 7.56 -7.12 -17.52
C TYR A 216 7.83 -8.50 -16.92
N ASN A 217 6.94 -9.45 -17.14
CA ASN A 217 6.93 -10.77 -16.48
C ASN A 217 7.02 -10.63 -14.95
N VAL A 218 6.23 -9.70 -14.39
CA VAL A 218 6.17 -9.41 -12.96
C VAL A 218 4.75 -9.58 -12.47
N ASP A 219 4.58 -10.40 -11.45
CA ASP A 219 3.34 -10.47 -10.67
C ASP A 219 3.41 -9.48 -9.53
N LEU A 220 2.61 -8.41 -9.61
CA LEU A 220 2.55 -7.38 -8.56
C LEU A 220 1.90 -7.89 -7.26
N THR A 221 1.27 -9.06 -7.29
CA THR A 221 0.64 -9.66 -6.11
C THR A 221 1.56 -10.60 -5.36
N ASP A 222 2.66 -10.99 -5.98
CA ASP A 222 3.68 -11.85 -5.36
C ASP A 222 4.32 -11.12 -4.18
N GLU A 223 4.11 -11.68 -3.00
CA GLU A 223 4.57 -11.12 -1.74
C GLU A 223 6.10 -11.14 -1.60
N ASP A 224 6.78 -12.03 -2.32
CA ASP A 224 8.24 -12.14 -2.27
C ASP A 224 8.95 -10.96 -2.93
N ASN A 225 8.22 -10.15 -3.67
CA ASN A 225 8.71 -8.89 -4.21
C ASN A 225 8.88 -7.78 -3.16
N TYR A 226 8.39 -7.97 -1.93
CA TYR A 226 8.29 -6.91 -0.93
C TYR A 226 8.88 -7.32 0.41
N ASP A 227 9.59 -6.40 1.06
CA ASP A 227 10.10 -6.56 2.43
C ASP A 227 9.01 -6.28 3.46
N LEU A 228 8.06 -5.38 3.13
CA LEU A 228 6.99 -4.95 4.01
C LEU A 228 5.67 -4.82 3.25
N ILE A 229 4.60 -5.39 3.79
CA ILE A 229 3.23 -5.32 3.25
C ILE A 229 2.31 -4.76 4.33
N ILE A 230 1.66 -3.62 4.05
CA ILE A 230 0.75 -2.97 4.99
C ILE A 230 -0.65 -2.89 4.41
N ASP A 231 -1.63 -3.44 5.14
CA ASP A 231 -3.04 -3.22 4.86
C ASP A 231 -3.48 -1.89 5.47
N THR A 232 -3.86 -0.95 4.60
CA THR A 232 -4.22 0.42 5.00
C THR A 232 -5.72 0.61 5.26
N SER A 233 -6.52 -0.46 5.23
CA SER A 233 -7.98 -0.39 5.26
C SER A 233 -8.52 0.35 6.48
N PHE A 234 -7.98 0.06 7.66
CA PHE A 234 -8.41 0.62 8.94
C PHE A 234 -7.26 1.26 9.73
N SER A 235 -6.21 1.67 9.02
CA SER A 235 -5.04 2.28 9.62
C SER A 235 -4.94 3.75 9.27
N ASN A 236 -4.39 4.55 10.16
CA ASN A 236 -4.13 5.96 9.89
C ASN A 236 -2.77 6.18 9.22
N ILE A 237 -2.60 7.31 8.57
CA ILE A 237 -1.38 7.65 7.82
C ILE A 237 -0.17 7.77 8.74
N ASP A 238 -0.37 8.26 9.95
CA ASP A 238 0.66 8.47 10.96
C ASP A 238 1.31 7.15 11.37
N ASP A 239 0.48 6.17 11.78
CA ASP A 239 0.96 4.83 12.16
C ASP A 239 1.60 4.09 10.98
N ILE A 240 1.04 4.20 9.77
CA ILE A 240 1.62 3.59 8.56
C ILE A 240 3.02 4.14 8.32
N SER A 241 3.17 5.46 8.39
CA SER A 241 4.46 6.12 8.13
C SER A 241 5.50 5.77 9.19
N ASP A 242 5.11 5.71 10.47
CA ASP A 242 5.99 5.28 11.57
C ASP A 242 6.47 3.84 11.39
N ILE A 243 5.56 2.94 11.01
CA ILE A 243 5.93 1.54 10.75
C ILE A 243 6.93 1.44 9.60
N ILE A 244 6.71 2.17 8.50
CA ILE A 244 7.63 2.15 7.36
C ILE A 244 9.03 2.62 7.76
N ILE A 245 9.13 3.74 8.48
CA ILE A 245 10.42 4.31 8.92
C ILE A 245 11.13 3.33 9.88
N ARG A 246 10.43 2.86 10.90
CA ARG A 246 10.98 1.93 11.89
C ARG A 246 11.41 0.60 11.28
N CYS A 247 10.63 0.07 10.33
CA CYS A 247 11.00 -1.17 9.64
C CYS A 247 12.24 -0.97 8.74
N LEU A 248 12.38 0.18 8.08
CA LEU A 248 13.59 0.50 7.34
C LEU A 248 14.82 0.54 8.24
N GLU A 249 14.74 1.19 9.41
CA GLU A 249 15.85 1.25 10.38
C GLU A 249 16.26 -0.15 10.83
N ARG A 250 15.29 -0.99 11.20
CA ARG A 250 15.56 -2.40 11.54
C ARG A 250 16.16 -3.20 10.38
N TYR A 251 15.69 -2.96 9.16
CA TYR A 251 16.22 -3.58 7.96
C TYR A 251 17.69 -3.22 7.73
N GLN A 252 18.05 -1.96 7.92
CA GLN A 252 19.44 -1.51 7.83
C GLN A 252 20.34 -2.10 8.92
N GLU A 253 19.79 -2.33 10.10
CA GLU A 253 20.48 -2.99 11.21
C GLU A 253 20.55 -4.52 11.07
N GLY A 254 19.91 -5.12 10.05
CA GLY A 254 19.83 -6.56 9.86
C GLY A 254 18.98 -7.28 10.91
N LYS A 255 18.07 -6.56 11.57
CA LYS A 255 17.11 -7.11 12.54
C LYS A 255 15.90 -7.72 11.85
N PHE A 256 15.23 -8.63 12.54
CA PHE A 256 13.98 -9.21 12.06
C PHE A 256 12.90 -8.14 11.83
N ILE A 257 12.18 -8.27 10.73
CA ILE A 257 11.05 -7.41 10.36
C ILE A 257 9.86 -8.30 10.04
N PRO A 258 8.73 -8.15 10.75
CA PRO A 258 7.48 -8.80 10.35
C PRO A 258 7.04 -8.29 8.98
N LYS A 259 6.82 -9.20 8.05
CA LYS A 259 6.51 -8.86 6.66
C LYS A 259 5.14 -8.21 6.49
N LYS A 260 4.14 -8.64 7.27
CA LYS A 260 2.74 -8.24 7.11
C LYS A 260 2.20 -7.47 8.30
N TRP A 261 1.47 -6.38 8.02
CA TRP A 261 0.85 -5.51 9.02
C TRP A 261 -0.58 -5.18 8.63
N ALA A 262 -1.49 -5.25 9.59
CA ALA A 262 -2.89 -4.89 9.42
C ALA A 262 -3.48 -4.34 10.73
N SER A 263 -4.68 -3.78 10.65
CA SER A 263 -5.40 -3.34 11.84
C SER A 263 -5.84 -4.53 12.70
N PRO A 264 -5.75 -4.44 14.04
CA PRO A 264 -6.39 -5.42 14.94
C PRO A 264 -7.85 -5.66 14.58
N LYS A 265 -8.53 -4.67 14.02
CA LYS A 265 -9.94 -4.71 13.57
C LYS A 265 -10.20 -5.75 12.47
N GLU A 266 -9.19 -6.11 11.70
CA GLU A 266 -9.32 -7.08 10.61
C GLU A 266 -9.06 -8.53 11.03
N MET A 267 -8.60 -8.74 12.27
CA MET A 267 -8.24 -10.04 12.79
C MET A 267 -9.36 -10.57 13.68
N LEU A 268 -10.01 -11.65 13.24
CA LEU A 268 -11.18 -12.22 13.90
C LEU A 268 -10.74 -13.20 14.99
N PRO A 269 -11.17 -13.00 16.25
CA PRO A 269 -10.83 -13.91 17.32
C PRO A 269 -11.61 -15.24 17.21
N LEU A 270 -10.95 -16.33 17.56
CA LEU A 270 -11.58 -17.64 17.78
C LEU A 270 -11.88 -17.90 19.26
N GLN A 271 -11.47 -16.99 20.14
CA GLN A 271 -11.70 -17.04 21.57
C GLN A 271 -12.78 -16.05 21.98
N GLY A 272 -13.61 -16.43 22.96
CA GLY A 272 -14.55 -15.51 23.59
C GLY A 272 -13.85 -14.50 24.52
N GLU A 273 -14.57 -13.43 24.89
CA GLU A 273 -14.06 -12.38 25.79
C GLU A 273 -13.53 -12.94 27.11
N ARG A 274 -14.28 -13.84 27.72
CA ARG A 274 -13.88 -14.46 29.00
C ARG A 274 -12.49 -15.07 28.91
N THR A 275 -12.23 -15.90 27.89
CA THR A 275 -10.94 -16.54 27.70
C THR A 275 -9.85 -15.54 27.38
N THR A 276 -10.17 -14.49 26.61
CA THR A 276 -9.23 -13.42 26.28
C THR A 276 -8.83 -12.58 27.49
N CYS A 277 -9.74 -12.41 28.46
CA CYS A 277 -9.50 -11.63 29.67
C CYS A 277 -8.95 -12.45 30.84
N GLU A 278 -8.92 -13.78 30.74
CA GLU A 278 -8.28 -14.63 31.76
C GLU A 278 -6.76 -14.55 31.66
N PRO A 279 -6.01 -14.81 32.75
CA PRO A 279 -4.55 -14.87 32.69
C PRO A 279 -4.07 -15.83 31.61
N SER A 280 -3.06 -15.42 30.83
CA SER A 280 -2.43 -16.29 29.86
C SER A 280 -1.78 -17.50 30.57
N GLY A 281 -1.48 -18.57 29.85
CA GLY A 281 -0.75 -19.71 30.39
C GLY A 281 0.64 -19.37 30.97
N LYS A 282 1.13 -18.14 30.79
CA LYS A 282 2.33 -17.55 31.39
C LYS A 282 2.03 -16.72 32.65
N GLY A 283 0.77 -16.71 33.13
CA GLY A 283 0.35 -15.95 34.31
C GLY A 283 0.16 -14.45 34.08
N LEU A 284 0.32 -13.92 32.85
CA LEU A 284 0.07 -12.53 32.54
C LEU A 284 -1.43 -12.26 32.39
N SER A 285 -1.94 -11.26 33.08
CA SER A 285 -3.30 -10.78 32.91
C SER A 285 -3.42 -9.97 31.61
N ILE A 286 -4.64 -9.77 31.13
CA ILE A 286 -4.89 -8.88 30.00
C ILE A 286 -4.45 -7.44 30.31
N ASP A 287 -4.60 -7.01 31.57
CA ASP A 287 -4.17 -5.68 32.02
C ASP A 287 -2.66 -5.51 31.92
N ASP A 288 -1.85 -6.53 32.26
CA ASP A 288 -0.41 -6.50 32.09
C ASP A 288 -0.02 -6.31 30.63
N VAL A 289 -0.71 -6.98 29.72
CA VAL A 289 -0.47 -6.85 28.26
C VAL A 289 -0.86 -5.46 27.76
N ILE A 290 -2.00 -4.92 28.23
CA ILE A 290 -2.45 -3.55 27.91
C ILE A 290 -1.42 -2.51 28.37
N ILE A 291 -0.96 -2.61 29.63
CA ILE A 291 0.04 -1.71 30.20
C ILE A 291 1.34 -1.82 29.38
N SER A 292 1.81 -3.03 29.13
CA SER A 292 3.06 -3.23 28.37
C SER A 292 2.99 -2.62 26.98
N ILE A 293 1.88 -2.82 26.23
CA ILE A 293 1.73 -2.25 24.89
C ILE A 293 1.58 -0.72 24.94
N ARG A 294 0.95 -0.18 25.98
CA ARG A 294 0.82 1.28 26.18
C ARG A 294 2.15 1.94 26.44
N GLU A 295 2.98 1.36 27.30
CA GLU A 295 4.24 1.95 27.75
C GLU A 295 5.39 1.70 26.78
N ASN A 296 5.49 0.48 26.22
CA ASN A 296 6.64 0.04 25.42
C ASN A 296 6.32 -0.09 23.92
N GLY A 297 5.05 0.09 23.52
CA GLY A 297 4.58 -0.22 22.17
C GLY A 297 4.36 -1.70 21.96
N TYR A 298 3.90 -2.07 20.74
CA TYR A 298 3.75 -3.47 20.37
C TYR A 298 5.14 -4.06 20.06
N ASP A 299 5.43 -5.20 20.70
CA ASP A 299 6.67 -5.94 20.41
C ASP A 299 6.52 -6.68 19.08
N GLN A 300 7.14 -6.15 18.05
CA GLN A 300 7.01 -6.65 16.68
C GLN A 300 7.71 -8.01 16.44
N ASP A 301 8.55 -8.47 17.38
CA ASP A 301 9.19 -9.78 17.28
C ASP A 301 8.20 -10.91 17.61
N TYR A 302 6.98 -10.58 18.06
CA TYR A 302 5.89 -11.52 18.34
C TYR A 302 4.64 -11.19 17.51
N PRO A 303 4.62 -11.45 16.19
CA PRO A 303 3.45 -11.21 15.34
C PRO A 303 2.23 -12.01 15.80
N ILE A 304 1.05 -11.56 15.42
CA ILE A 304 -0.19 -12.34 15.58
C ILE A 304 -0.17 -13.47 14.55
N GLU A 305 -0.35 -14.70 14.99
CA GLU A 305 -0.45 -15.85 14.09
C GLU A 305 -1.90 -16.05 13.66
N ILE A 306 -2.13 -16.08 12.36
CA ILE A 306 -3.48 -16.21 11.77
C ILE A 306 -3.54 -17.33 10.75
N VAL A 307 -4.77 -17.73 10.43
CA VAL A 307 -5.10 -18.44 9.18
C VAL A 307 -6.05 -17.60 8.35
N GLU A 308 -5.93 -17.69 7.04
CA GLU A 308 -6.85 -17.02 6.11
C GLU A 308 -7.86 -18.03 5.54
N VAL A 309 -9.15 -17.72 5.71
CA VAL A 309 -10.26 -18.49 5.15
C VAL A 309 -11.24 -17.51 4.50
N ASP A 310 -11.51 -17.71 3.22
CA ASP A 310 -12.42 -16.86 2.43
C ASP A 310 -12.12 -15.36 2.56
N GLY A 311 -10.82 -15.02 2.54
CA GLY A 311 -10.35 -13.63 2.64
C GLY A 311 -10.48 -12.99 4.03
N LYS A 312 -10.83 -13.78 5.05
CA LYS A 312 -10.90 -13.36 6.46
C LYS A 312 -9.69 -13.89 7.23
N LYS A 313 -9.17 -13.08 8.14
CA LYS A 313 -8.01 -13.39 8.98
C LYS A 313 -8.52 -13.87 10.35
N TYR A 314 -8.28 -15.14 10.70
CA TYR A 314 -8.68 -15.71 11.98
C TYR A 314 -7.46 -15.94 12.86
N ILE A 315 -7.51 -15.43 14.09
CA ILE A 315 -6.40 -15.49 15.05
C ILE A 315 -6.25 -16.90 15.59
N ILE A 316 -5.08 -17.49 15.40
CA ILE A 316 -4.69 -18.77 16.00
C ILE A 316 -3.95 -18.54 17.32
N ASN A 317 -3.02 -17.59 17.34
CA ASN A 317 -2.27 -17.20 18.53
C ASN A 317 -2.14 -15.68 18.60
N GLY A 318 -2.18 -15.14 19.81
CA GLY A 318 -2.03 -13.70 20.06
C GLY A 318 -3.34 -12.96 20.34
N HIS A 319 -4.43 -13.63 20.72
CA HIS A 319 -5.71 -13.01 21.06
C HIS A 319 -5.58 -11.88 22.09
N HIS A 320 -4.81 -12.09 23.18
CA HIS A 320 -4.56 -11.05 24.18
C HIS A 320 -3.82 -9.84 23.59
N ARG A 321 -2.81 -10.07 22.75
CA ARG A 321 -2.04 -9.00 22.09
C ARG A 321 -2.90 -8.21 21.12
N ASN A 322 -3.76 -8.89 20.34
CA ASN A 322 -4.70 -8.25 19.43
C ASN A 322 -5.71 -7.37 20.18
N PHE A 323 -6.35 -7.92 21.22
CA PHE A 323 -7.31 -7.20 22.04
C PHE A 323 -6.67 -5.98 22.72
N ALA A 324 -5.52 -6.19 23.38
CA ALA A 324 -4.80 -5.11 24.07
C ALA A 324 -4.37 -4.02 23.10
N SER A 325 -3.92 -4.38 21.91
CA SER A 325 -3.54 -3.41 20.86
C SER A 325 -4.72 -2.55 20.43
N ALA A 326 -5.88 -3.17 20.16
CA ALA A 326 -7.09 -2.43 19.86
C ALA A 326 -7.50 -1.50 21.04
N HIS A 327 -7.42 -2.02 22.28
CA HIS A 327 -7.78 -1.26 23.48
C HIS A 327 -6.91 -0.02 23.69
N VAL A 328 -5.60 -0.08 23.41
CA VAL A 328 -4.69 1.08 23.51
C VAL A 328 -4.68 1.96 22.27
N GLY A 329 -5.49 1.64 21.27
CA GLY A 329 -5.65 2.47 20.08
C GLY A 329 -4.60 2.25 18.99
N LYS A 330 -3.94 1.08 18.94
CA LYS A 330 -3.06 0.75 17.81
C LYS A 330 -3.90 0.47 16.56
N THR A 331 -3.56 1.13 15.47
CA THR A 331 -4.24 0.91 14.19
C THR A 331 -3.51 -0.09 13.30
N LEU A 332 -2.26 -0.43 13.64
CA LEU A 332 -1.44 -1.42 12.94
C LEU A 332 -0.70 -2.31 13.93
N ILE A 333 -0.75 -3.61 13.69
CA ILE A 333 0.06 -4.64 14.36
C ILE A 333 0.56 -5.67 13.34
N PRO A 334 1.72 -6.31 13.62
CA PRO A 334 2.25 -7.33 12.73
C PRO A 334 1.49 -8.64 12.84
N TYR A 335 1.39 -9.34 11.72
CA TYR A 335 0.82 -10.68 11.69
C TYR A 335 1.58 -11.61 10.75
N GLU A 336 1.44 -12.91 10.99
CA GLU A 336 1.97 -13.99 10.18
C GLU A 336 0.85 -14.94 9.79
N VAL A 337 0.87 -15.38 8.53
CA VAL A 337 -0.11 -16.35 8.01
C VAL A 337 0.50 -17.75 8.13
N LEU A 338 -0.12 -18.59 8.93
CA LEU A 338 0.31 -19.98 9.08
C LEU A 338 -0.11 -20.80 7.85
N ALA A 339 0.83 -21.62 7.35
CA ALA A 339 0.53 -22.57 6.28
C ALA A 339 -0.46 -23.64 6.78
N LYS A 340 -1.38 -24.07 5.90
CA LYS A 340 -2.47 -24.99 6.28
C LYS A 340 -2.01 -26.44 6.51
N ASP A 341 -0.89 -26.83 5.96
CA ASP A 341 -0.38 -28.19 5.79
C ASP A 341 1.03 -28.43 6.37
N ASP A 342 1.56 -27.45 7.09
CA ASP A 342 2.86 -27.57 7.75
C ASP A 342 2.73 -28.51 8.97
N GLU A 343 3.52 -29.59 9.01
CA GLU A 343 3.54 -30.55 10.13
C GLU A 343 4.09 -29.93 11.43
N ASN A 344 4.83 -28.82 11.33
CA ASN A 344 5.39 -28.07 12.46
C ASN A 344 4.52 -26.90 12.90
N LEU A 345 3.27 -26.80 12.39
CA LEU A 345 2.37 -25.73 12.79
C LEU A 345 2.25 -25.64 14.30
N PRO A 346 2.37 -24.45 14.88
CA PRO A 346 2.10 -24.25 16.29
C PRO A 346 0.68 -24.73 16.57
N LYS A 347 0.53 -25.43 17.68
CA LYS A 347 -0.79 -25.88 18.13
C LYS A 347 -1.62 -24.66 18.42
N CYS A 348 -2.84 -24.62 17.88
CA CYS A 348 -3.73 -23.52 18.21
C CYS A 348 -4.00 -23.49 19.72
N TYR A 349 -4.34 -22.35 20.24
CA TYR A 349 -4.60 -22.09 21.66
C TYR A 349 -5.61 -23.08 22.30
N TRP A 350 -6.47 -23.66 21.49
CA TRP A 350 -7.54 -24.59 21.88
C TRP A 350 -7.08 -26.04 21.91
N GLY A 351 -6.27 -26.39 22.90
CA GLY A 351 -5.95 -27.78 23.16
C GLY A 351 -5.06 -28.45 22.13
N GLY A 352 -4.38 -27.68 21.33
CA GLY A 352 -3.34 -28.22 20.44
C GLY A 352 -3.84 -28.65 19.06
N CYS A 353 -4.92 -28.06 18.57
CA CYS A 353 -5.40 -28.31 17.22
C CYS A 353 -4.47 -27.65 16.19
N PRO A 354 -4.08 -28.35 15.14
CA PRO A 354 -3.31 -27.76 14.04
C PRO A 354 -4.15 -26.76 13.26
N ALA A 355 -3.51 -25.76 12.63
CA ALA A 355 -4.17 -24.72 11.85
C ALA A 355 -5.08 -25.29 10.75
N ARG A 356 -4.71 -26.43 10.14
CA ARG A 356 -5.53 -27.13 9.13
C ARG A 356 -6.90 -27.53 9.68
N GLU A 357 -6.98 -28.04 10.92
CA GLU A 357 -8.27 -28.43 11.53
C GLU A 357 -9.16 -27.22 11.80
N VAL A 358 -8.55 -26.11 12.25
CA VAL A 358 -9.26 -24.83 12.39
C VAL A 358 -9.79 -24.36 11.04
N THR A 359 -8.99 -24.43 10.00
CA THR A 359 -9.36 -24.06 8.64
C THR A 359 -10.52 -24.92 8.12
N GLU A 360 -10.47 -26.24 8.33
CA GLU A 360 -11.53 -27.16 7.94
C GLU A 360 -12.85 -26.86 8.68
N CYS A 361 -12.78 -26.58 9.97
CA CYS A 361 -13.93 -26.20 10.77
C CYS A 361 -14.57 -24.90 10.27
N LEU A 362 -13.77 -23.88 9.98
CA LEU A 362 -14.24 -22.60 9.47
C LEU A 362 -14.84 -22.73 8.06
N THR A 363 -14.20 -23.50 7.18
CA THR A 363 -14.69 -23.76 5.82
C THR A 363 -16.02 -24.49 5.83
N ASN A 364 -16.22 -25.43 6.79
CA ASN A 364 -17.46 -26.17 6.96
C ASN A 364 -18.53 -25.44 7.76
N GLY A 365 -18.32 -24.16 8.11
CA GLY A 365 -19.24 -23.37 8.93
C GLY A 365 -19.33 -23.82 10.39
N LYS A 366 -18.43 -24.68 10.84
CA LYS A 366 -18.34 -25.14 12.22
C LYS A 366 -17.36 -24.24 12.97
N LEU A 367 -17.87 -23.24 13.65
CA LEU A 367 -17.10 -22.52 14.66
C LEU A 367 -16.88 -23.45 15.86
N TRP A 368 -15.66 -23.67 16.20
CA TRP A 368 -15.21 -24.54 17.28
C TRP A 368 -15.75 -24.10 18.65
N GLY A 369 -17.01 -24.36 18.94
CA GLY A 369 -17.62 -24.10 20.24
C GLY A 369 -17.59 -22.63 20.72
N HIS A 370 -17.02 -21.72 19.92
CA HIS A 370 -16.87 -20.32 20.23
C HIS A 370 -17.70 -19.48 19.30
N GLU A 371 -18.88 -19.28 19.68
CA GLU A 371 -19.85 -18.49 18.95
C GLU A 371 -19.79 -17.00 19.32
N GLY A 372 -18.64 -16.44 19.65
CA GLY A 372 -18.47 -15.04 20.01
C GLY A 372 -18.09 -14.81 21.47
N PHE A 373 -18.07 -13.56 21.88
CA PHE A 373 -17.76 -13.16 23.24
C PHE A 373 -19.01 -13.19 24.13
N PHE A 374 -18.82 -13.47 25.41
CA PHE A 374 -19.91 -13.49 26.40
C PHE A 374 -19.56 -12.57 27.57
N ASP A 375 -20.52 -11.79 28.03
CA ASP A 375 -20.38 -11.03 29.28
C ASP A 375 -20.48 -11.96 30.50
N LYS A 376 -20.23 -11.41 31.70
CA LYS A 376 -20.34 -12.15 32.97
C LYS A 376 -21.75 -12.71 33.24
N LYS A 377 -22.76 -12.23 32.51
CA LYS A 377 -24.15 -12.68 32.60
C LYS A 377 -24.50 -13.68 31.50
N GLY A 378 -23.55 -14.06 30.67
CA GLY A 378 -23.77 -14.99 29.55
C GLY A 378 -24.44 -14.38 28.33
N LYS A 379 -24.55 -13.04 28.25
CA LYS A 379 -25.01 -12.37 27.03
C LYS A 379 -23.91 -12.47 25.97
N LYS A 380 -24.27 -12.98 24.79
CA LYS A 380 -23.39 -13.05 23.63
C LYS A 380 -23.25 -11.68 22.99
N PHE A 381 -22.01 -11.33 22.63
CA PHE A 381 -21.69 -10.16 21.83
C PHE A 381 -21.08 -10.60 20.51
N SER A 382 -21.38 -9.89 19.45
CA SER A 382 -20.58 -10.01 18.24
C SER A 382 -19.20 -9.37 18.43
N TYR A 383 -18.27 -9.75 17.59
CA TYR A 383 -16.96 -9.10 17.54
C TYR A 383 -17.10 -7.58 17.33
N GLU A 384 -18.02 -7.18 16.46
CA GLU A 384 -18.32 -5.80 16.17
C GLU A 384 -18.86 -5.05 17.41
N GLU A 385 -19.73 -5.67 18.20
CA GLU A 385 -20.26 -5.04 19.42
C GLU A 385 -19.19 -4.79 20.47
N ILE A 386 -18.26 -5.74 20.68
CA ILE A 386 -17.20 -5.59 21.69
C ILE A 386 -16.21 -4.51 21.31
N TYR A 387 -15.80 -4.51 20.06
CA TYR A 387 -14.83 -3.54 19.58
C TYR A 387 -15.46 -2.21 19.14
N ALA A 388 -16.80 -2.13 19.03
CA ALA A 388 -17.48 -0.93 18.54
C ALA A 388 -17.09 0.33 19.30
N ASN A 389 -17.03 0.29 20.62
CA ASN A 389 -16.64 1.44 21.44
C ASN A 389 -15.17 1.81 21.25
N ILE A 390 -14.28 0.81 21.18
CA ILE A 390 -12.84 1.01 20.96
C ILE A 390 -12.60 1.62 19.60
N TYR A 391 -13.24 1.08 18.57
CA TYR A 391 -13.09 1.57 17.22
C TYR A 391 -13.78 2.92 16.99
N ALA A 392 -14.90 3.20 17.66
CA ALA A 392 -15.51 4.52 17.63
C ALA A 392 -14.56 5.59 18.19
N GLU A 393 -13.86 5.30 19.29
CA GLU A 393 -12.86 6.22 19.84
C GLU A 393 -11.67 6.42 18.87
N LEU A 394 -11.21 5.34 18.22
CA LEU A 394 -10.16 5.43 17.20
C LEU A 394 -10.58 6.26 16.00
N ASP A 395 -11.80 6.03 15.49
CA ASP A 395 -12.36 6.79 14.37
C ASP A 395 -12.49 8.29 14.72
N GLU A 396 -12.87 8.62 15.95
CA GLU A 396 -12.95 10.02 16.42
C GLU A 396 -11.56 10.66 16.58
N ARG A 397 -10.54 9.92 17.00
CA ARG A 397 -9.15 10.40 17.01
C ARG A 397 -8.65 10.68 15.60
N GLU A 398 -8.95 9.79 14.66
CA GLU A 398 -8.57 9.95 13.26
C GLU A 398 -9.23 11.17 12.63
N LYS A 399 -10.54 11.36 12.84
CA LYS A 399 -11.25 12.57 12.39
C LYS A 399 -10.67 13.85 12.96
N ARG A 400 -10.23 13.84 14.23
CA ARG A 400 -9.55 15.00 14.82
C ARG A 400 -8.23 15.30 14.12
N LYS A 401 -7.39 14.28 13.90
CA LYS A 401 -6.12 14.44 13.16
C LYS A 401 -6.35 14.97 11.73
N GLN A 402 -7.36 14.46 11.02
CA GLN A 402 -7.73 14.96 9.70
C GLN A 402 -8.16 16.43 9.71
N ALA A 403 -8.86 16.85 10.77
CA ALA A 403 -9.28 18.25 10.94
C ALA A 403 -8.11 19.18 11.30
N GLU A 404 -7.14 18.68 12.07
CA GLU A 404 -5.93 19.41 12.47
C GLU A 404 -4.90 19.52 11.34
N HIS A 405 -4.84 18.51 10.46
CA HIS A 405 -3.85 18.40 9.39
C HIS A 405 -4.49 18.04 8.04
N PRO A 406 -5.41 18.87 7.50
CA PRO A 406 -6.13 18.54 6.26
C PRO A 406 -5.21 18.41 5.03
N GLU A 407 -4.02 18.98 5.08
CA GLU A 407 -3.01 18.92 4.01
C GLU A 407 -2.37 17.53 3.86
N LEU A 408 -2.53 16.64 4.85
CA LEU A 408 -1.95 15.30 4.85
C LEU A 408 -2.91 14.23 4.33
N TYR A 409 -4.20 14.54 4.33
CA TYR A 409 -5.28 13.66 3.91
C TYR A 409 -5.92 14.16 2.60
#